data_fe6b9e085790a35dbda589b983cbebed
#
_entry.id   fe6b9e085790a35dbda589b983cbebed
#
_cell.length_a   1.000
_cell.length_b   1.000
_cell.length_c   1.000
_cell.angle_alpha   90.00
_cell.angle_beta   90.00
_cell.angle_gamma   90.00
#
_symmetry.space_group_name_H-M   'P 1'
#
loop_
_entity.id
_entity.type
_entity.pdbx_description
1 polymer ?
#
loop_
_entity_poly.entity_id
_entity_poly.type
_entity_poly.pdbx_seq_one_letter_code
_entity_poly.pdbx_strand_id
1 'polypeptide(L)'
;MTQPRFGADAIVASLKQHGVDKVFGIPGAKIDRLFEKLEHEPGAPELIVTRHEQNAAFMAQAYARLTDKTGVVVATSGPGVGNLATGLMTAQAEGGCCLSDWWSSATQEFATPNPPKYPFGPINGANHQLQC
;
A
#
# COMPACT_ATOMS: atom_id res chain seq x y z
N MET A 1 -1.96 -25.52 -0.21
CA MET A 1 -1.84 -24.06 0.02
C MET A 1 -2.24 -23.80 1.45
N THR A 2 -1.31 -23.39 2.30
CA THR A 2 -1.60 -22.99 3.67
C THR A 2 -2.45 -21.71 3.62
N GLN A 3 -3.61 -21.73 4.27
CA GLN A 3 -4.46 -20.53 4.40
C GLN A 3 -3.64 -19.41 5.04
N PRO A 4 -3.70 -18.19 4.53
CA PRO A 4 -3.01 -17.06 5.14
C PRO A 4 -3.51 -16.89 6.57
N ARG A 5 -2.57 -16.88 7.53
CA ARG A 5 -2.90 -16.75 8.96
C ARG A 5 -3.11 -15.30 9.40
N PHE A 6 -2.55 -14.36 8.64
CA PHE A 6 -2.61 -12.92 8.95
C PHE A 6 -2.89 -12.12 7.67
N GLY A 7 -3.44 -10.92 7.82
CA GLY A 7 -3.68 -10.04 6.68
C GLY A 7 -2.42 -9.74 5.86
N ALA A 8 -1.25 -9.62 6.52
CA ALA A 8 0.02 -9.44 5.82
C ALA A 8 0.36 -10.60 4.87
N ASP A 9 0.07 -11.85 5.26
CA ASP A 9 0.28 -13.03 4.40
C ASP A 9 -0.61 -12.97 3.16
N ALA A 10 -1.86 -12.55 3.34
CA ALA A 10 -2.81 -12.41 2.22
C ALA A 10 -2.39 -11.30 1.24
N ILE A 11 -1.90 -10.16 1.77
CA ILE A 11 -1.41 -9.06 0.94
C ILE A 11 -0.20 -9.49 0.13
N VAL A 12 0.83 -10.06 0.76
CA VAL A 12 2.04 -10.50 0.04
C VAL A 12 1.69 -11.56 -1.00
N ALA A 13 0.82 -12.52 -0.67
CA ALA A 13 0.34 -13.51 -1.63
C ALA A 13 -0.38 -12.87 -2.82
N SER A 14 -1.22 -11.87 -2.59
CA SER A 14 -1.91 -11.11 -3.63
C SER A 14 -0.93 -10.34 -4.52
N LEU A 15 0.03 -9.64 -3.93
CA LEU A 15 1.06 -8.91 -4.69
C LEU A 15 1.86 -9.85 -5.60
N LYS A 16 2.26 -11.01 -5.09
CA LYS A 16 2.95 -12.06 -5.87
C LYS A 16 2.07 -12.57 -7.01
N GLN A 17 0.80 -12.84 -6.75
CA GLN A 17 -0.15 -13.32 -7.75
C GLN A 17 -0.36 -12.32 -8.89
N HIS A 18 -0.32 -11.03 -8.59
CA HIS A 18 -0.47 -9.96 -9.59
C HIS A 18 0.85 -9.53 -10.24
N GLY A 19 1.94 -10.25 -9.98
CA GLY A 19 3.24 -9.98 -10.61
C GLY A 19 3.89 -8.69 -10.16
N VAL A 20 3.51 -8.17 -8.98
CA VAL A 20 4.18 -7.00 -8.38
C VAL A 20 5.58 -7.41 -7.97
N ASP A 21 6.57 -6.67 -8.41
CA ASP A 21 7.98 -6.95 -8.11
C ASP A 21 8.64 -5.90 -7.19
N LYS A 22 8.02 -4.73 -7.03
CA LYS A 22 8.51 -3.67 -6.13
C LYS A 22 7.40 -3.02 -5.34
N VAL A 23 7.70 -2.76 -4.06
CA VAL A 23 6.84 -2.02 -3.12
C VAL A 23 7.65 -0.88 -2.52
N PHE A 24 7.11 0.33 -2.55
CA PHE A 24 7.74 1.52 -2.00
C PHE A 24 7.03 1.94 -0.71
N GLY A 25 7.79 2.28 0.34
CA GLY A 25 7.13 2.70 1.58
C GLY A 25 8.06 2.99 2.73
N ILE A 26 7.46 3.28 3.88
CA ILE A 26 8.17 3.50 5.15
C ILE A 26 7.61 2.54 6.19
N PRO A 27 8.46 1.78 6.90
CA PRO A 27 8.03 0.95 8.01
C PRO A 27 7.29 1.75 9.08
N GLY A 28 6.28 1.16 9.67
CA GLY A 28 5.52 1.77 10.75
C GLY A 28 4.92 0.71 11.66
N ALA A 29 4.77 1.04 12.95
CA ALA A 29 4.39 0.08 13.99
C ALA A 29 3.10 -0.70 13.73
N LYS A 30 2.19 -0.16 12.91
CA LYS A 30 0.93 -0.85 12.56
C LYS A 30 1.04 -1.76 11.35
N ILE A 31 2.13 -1.67 10.58
CA ILE A 31 2.36 -2.41 9.34
C ILE A 31 3.70 -3.15 9.35
N ASP A 32 4.38 -3.22 10.49
CA ASP A 32 5.67 -3.89 10.67
C ASP A 32 5.64 -5.36 10.22
N ARG A 33 4.57 -6.09 10.49
CA ARG A 33 4.40 -7.47 9.99
C ARG A 33 4.38 -7.58 8.47
N LEU A 34 3.79 -6.61 7.77
CA LEU A 34 3.82 -6.58 6.32
C LEU A 34 5.24 -6.35 5.81
N PHE A 35 5.97 -5.42 6.44
CA PHE A 35 7.37 -5.15 6.11
C PHE A 35 8.27 -6.35 6.39
N GLU A 36 8.10 -7.02 7.54
CA GLU A 36 8.80 -8.26 7.86
C GLU A 36 8.58 -9.35 6.81
N LYS A 37 7.34 -9.49 6.35
CA LYS A 37 7.00 -10.45 5.30
C LYS A 37 7.60 -10.08 3.95
N LEU A 38 7.54 -8.82 3.55
CA LEU A 38 8.15 -8.36 2.31
C LEU A 38 9.67 -8.58 2.31
N GLU A 39 10.32 -8.44 3.46
CA GLU A 39 11.78 -8.59 3.60
C GLU A 39 12.23 -10.06 3.61
N HIS A 40 11.46 -10.94 4.26
CA HIS A 40 11.93 -12.29 4.55
C HIS A 40 11.22 -13.40 3.75
N GLU A 41 10.08 -13.13 3.14
CA GLU A 41 9.36 -14.18 2.42
C GLU A 41 9.94 -14.43 1.03
N PRO A 42 10.33 -15.68 0.70
CA PRO A 42 10.87 -16.00 -0.61
C PRO A 42 9.90 -15.66 -1.75
N GLY A 43 10.40 -14.90 -2.73
CA GLY A 43 9.61 -14.44 -3.88
C GLY A 43 8.62 -13.32 -3.56
N ALA A 44 8.71 -12.69 -2.39
CA ALA A 44 8.01 -11.44 -2.12
C ALA A 44 8.55 -10.30 -3.00
N PRO A 45 7.73 -9.27 -3.29
CA PRO A 45 8.20 -8.07 -3.94
C PRO A 45 9.38 -7.43 -3.19
N GLU A 46 10.31 -6.86 -3.94
CA GLU A 46 11.41 -6.09 -3.35
C GLU A 46 10.88 -4.85 -2.64
N LEU A 47 11.22 -4.71 -1.36
CA LEU A 47 10.86 -3.56 -0.57
C LEU A 47 11.88 -2.44 -0.74
N ILE A 48 11.42 -1.28 -1.20
CA ILE A 48 12.23 -0.07 -1.33
C ILE A 48 11.80 0.93 -0.24
N VAL A 49 12.62 1.03 0.80
CA VAL A 49 12.36 1.93 1.92
C VAL A 49 12.71 3.36 1.53
N THR A 50 11.75 4.27 1.73
CA THR A 50 11.89 5.69 1.44
C THR A 50 12.04 6.50 2.74
N ARG A 51 12.35 7.79 2.61
CA ARG A 51 12.49 8.71 3.75
C ARG A 51 11.24 9.54 4.01
N HIS A 52 10.28 9.52 3.08
CA HIS A 52 9.01 10.22 3.17
C HIS A 52 7.99 9.51 2.27
N GLU A 53 6.75 9.41 2.71
CA GLU A 53 5.70 8.67 1.99
C GLU A 53 5.39 9.32 0.64
N GLN A 54 5.43 10.64 0.54
CA GLN A 54 5.28 11.35 -0.73
C GLN A 54 6.33 10.90 -1.76
N ASN A 55 7.57 10.70 -1.32
CA ASN A 55 8.63 10.18 -2.19
C ASN A 55 8.35 8.75 -2.64
N ALA A 56 7.78 7.92 -1.75
CA ALA A 56 7.36 6.57 -2.12
C ALA A 56 6.35 6.60 -3.28
N ALA A 57 5.36 7.51 -3.21
CA ALA A 57 4.38 7.66 -4.27
C ALA A 57 5.00 8.15 -5.58
N PHE A 58 5.89 9.14 -5.54
CA PHE A 58 6.60 9.60 -6.74
C PHE A 58 7.50 8.53 -7.36
N MET A 59 8.20 7.75 -6.52
CA MET A 59 9.03 6.65 -7.00
C MET A 59 8.18 5.53 -7.63
N ALA A 60 7.06 5.18 -7.02
CA ALA A 60 6.14 4.19 -7.57
C ALA A 60 5.54 4.65 -8.91
N GLN A 61 5.17 5.93 -9.02
CA GLN A 61 4.69 6.51 -10.27
C GLN A 61 5.76 6.48 -11.37
N ALA A 62 6.98 6.91 -11.04
CA ALA A 62 8.10 6.89 -12.00
C ALA A 62 8.41 5.45 -12.44
N TYR A 63 8.41 4.51 -11.48
CA TYR A 63 8.60 3.10 -11.77
C TYR A 63 7.53 2.56 -12.73
N ALA A 64 6.26 2.86 -12.47
CA ALA A 64 5.15 2.43 -13.33
C ALA A 64 5.30 2.95 -14.76
N ARG A 65 5.68 4.23 -14.94
CA ARG A 65 5.90 4.84 -16.25
C ARG A 65 7.07 4.27 -17.04
N LEU A 66 8.14 3.90 -16.33
CA LEU A 66 9.35 3.39 -16.98
C LEU A 66 9.27 1.90 -17.31
N THR A 67 8.47 1.14 -16.59
CA THR A 67 8.45 -0.32 -16.70
C THR A 67 7.15 -0.90 -17.25
N ASP A 68 6.13 -0.07 -17.39
CA ASP A 68 4.75 -0.47 -17.74
C ASP A 68 4.16 -1.49 -16.73
N LYS A 69 4.62 -1.41 -15.47
CA LYS A 69 4.15 -2.23 -14.36
C LYS A 69 3.43 -1.37 -13.32
N THR A 70 2.61 -1.98 -12.49
CA THR A 70 1.96 -1.26 -11.39
C THR A 70 2.96 -0.86 -10.31
N GLY A 71 3.04 0.42 -10.01
CA GLY A 71 3.76 0.94 -8.84
C GLY A 71 2.92 0.77 -7.58
N VAL A 72 3.49 0.12 -6.55
CA VAL A 72 2.79 -0.13 -5.29
C VAL A 72 3.43 0.67 -4.16
N VAL A 73 2.60 1.36 -3.39
CA VAL A 73 3.05 2.11 -2.20
C VAL A 73 2.36 1.60 -0.95
N VAL A 74 3.10 1.58 0.15
CA VAL A 74 2.60 1.18 1.46
C VAL A 74 2.96 2.24 2.49
N ALA A 75 1.97 2.69 3.26
CA ALA A 75 2.16 3.64 4.35
C ALA A 75 1.33 3.27 5.57
N THR A 76 1.82 3.68 6.75
CA THR A 76 1.06 3.52 7.99
C THR A 76 -0.14 4.45 8.03
N SER A 77 -1.17 4.07 8.77
CA SER A 77 -2.37 4.90 8.96
C SER A 77 -2.06 6.23 9.67
N GLY A 78 -2.91 7.21 9.47
CA GLY A 78 -2.77 8.55 10.05
C GLY A 78 -1.84 9.45 9.24
N PRO A 79 -0.74 9.97 9.81
CA PRO A 79 0.14 10.90 9.11
C PRO A 79 0.78 10.32 7.85
N GLY A 80 1.06 9.01 7.83
CA GLY A 80 1.61 8.36 6.64
C GLY A 80 0.70 8.46 5.42
N VAL A 81 -0.59 8.22 5.60
CA VAL A 81 -1.59 8.41 4.52
C VAL A 81 -1.70 9.88 4.12
N GLY A 82 -1.69 10.80 5.10
CA GLY A 82 -1.69 12.23 4.80
C GLY A 82 -0.49 12.66 3.94
N ASN A 83 0.67 12.12 4.24
CA ASN A 83 1.90 12.39 3.48
C ASN A 83 1.89 11.78 2.06
N LEU A 84 1.16 10.68 1.85
CA LEU A 84 0.99 10.09 0.51
C LEU A 84 0.14 10.95 -0.42
N ALA A 85 -0.81 11.70 0.10
CA ALA A 85 -1.87 12.36 -0.66
C ALA A 85 -1.34 13.16 -1.86
N THR A 86 -0.31 14.00 -1.66
CA THR A 86 0.27 14.82 -2.73
C THR A 86 0.81 13.97 -3.87
N GLY A 87 1.56 12.90 -3.56
CA GLY A 87 2.13 12.02 -4.58
C GLY A 87 1.07 11.25 -5.35
N LEU A 88 0.02 10.77 -4.66
CA LEU A 88 -1.10 10.08 -5.30
C LEU A 88 -1.94 11.00 -6.18
N MET A 89 -2.20 12.23 -5.74
CA MET A 89 -2.90 13.23 -6.55
C MET A 89 -2.10 13.57 -7.82
N THR A 90 -0.78 13.68 -7.71
CA THR A 90 0.08 13.89 -8.87
C THR A 90 0.01 12.70 -9.82
N ALA A 91 0.13 11.48 -9.30
CA ALA A 91 0.02 10.26 -10.11
C ALA A 91 -1.31 10.20 -10.86
N GLN A 92 -2.41 10.52 -10.18
CA GLN A 92 -3.73 10.57 -10.79
C GLN A 92 -3.85 11.66 -11.87
N ALA A 93 -3.37 12.87 -11.59
CA ALA A 93 -3.43 13.99 -12.54
C ALA A 93 -2.62 13.74 -13.81
N GLU A 94 -1.55 12.99 -13.69
CA GLU A 94 -0.65 12.66 -14.79
C GLU A 94 -0.98 11.31 -15.46
N GLY A 95 -2.07 10.63 -15.08
CA GLY A 95 -2.46 9.32 -15.62
C GLY A 95 -1.47 8.20 -15.27
N GLY A 96 -0.74 8.34 -14.16
CA GLY A 96 0.19 7.33 -13.68
C GLY A 96 -0.53 6.17 -12.99
N CYS A 97 -0.17 4.94 -13.31
CA CYS A 97 -0.71 3.74 -12.68
C CYS A 97 -0.02 3.47 -11.32
N CYS A 98 -0.64 3.90 -10.24
CA CYS A 98 -0.16 3.62 -8.89
C CYS A 98 -1.26 2.93 -8.08
N LEU A 99 -0.96 1.78 -7.52
CA LEU A 99 -1.77 1.16 -6.48
C LEU A 99 -1.29 1.64 -5.11
N SER A 100 -2.15 2.33 -4.38
CA SER A 100 -1.90 2.61 -2.98
C SER A 100 -2.63 1.61 -2.11
N ASP A 101 -1.91 0.81 -1.37
CA ASP A 101 -2.47 0.02 -0.29
C ASP A 101 -2.16 0.74 1.03
N TRP A 102 -3.18 1.38 1.61
CA TRP A 102 -3.08 1.85 2.97
C TRP A 102 -3.61 0.75 3.88
N TRP A 103 -2.76 0.07 4.55
CA TRP A 103 -3.18 -0.71 5.68
C TRP A 103 -3.59 0.25 6.80
N SER A 104 -4.86 0.61 6.85
CA SER A 104 -5.39 1.14 8.09
C SER A 104 -5.42 -0.02 9.10
N SER A 105 -5.36 0.31 10.38
CA SER A 105 -5.72 -0.60 11.47
C SER A 105 -7.11 -1.23 11.29
N ALA A 106 -7.72 -1.06 10.15
CA ALA A 106 -9.02 -1.59 9.72
C ALA A 106 -9.14 -3.10 9.91
N THR A 107 -8.07 -3.87 9.85
CA THR A 107 -8.16 -5.29 10.22
C THR A 107 -8.41 -5.52 11.72
N GLN A 108 -8.06 -4.55 12.58
CA GLN A 108 -8.50 -4.56 13.97
C GLN A 108 -9.83 -3.83 14.18
N GLU A 109 -10.16 -2.85 13.35
CA GLU A 109 -11.34 -2.01 13.47
C GLU A 109 -12.60 -2.58 12.82
N PHE A 110 -12.48 -3.46 11.82
CA PHE A 110 -13.64 -4.23 11.33
C PHE A 110 -14.22 -5.19 12.38
N ALA A 111 -13.48 -5.45 13.45
CA ALA A 111 -13.96 -6.24 14.60
C ALA A 111 -14.58 -5.38 15.70
N THR A 112 -14.59 -4.05 15.59
CA THR A 112 -15.20 -3.16 16.59
C THR A 112 -16.55 -2.63 16.10
N PRO A 113 -17.58 -2.58 16.96
CA PRO A 113 -18.90 -2.11 16.55
C PRO A 113 -19.02 -0.61 16.27
N ASN A 114 -17.95 0.17 16.44
CA ASN A 114 -17.92 1.61 16.15
C ASN A 114 -16.59 1.97 15.47
N PRO A 115 -16.51 1.99 14.14
CA PRO A 115 -15.30 2.48 13.44
C PRO A 115 -15.11 3.99 13.69
N PRO A 116 -13.86 4.46 13.84
CA PRO A 116 -13.58 5.86 14.03
C PRO A 116 -14.07 6.70 12.84
N LYS A 117 -14.68 7.84 13.13
CA LYS A 117 -15.13 8.80 12.11
C LYS A 117 -13.91 9.59 11.63
N TYR A 118 -13.43 9.30 10.44
CA TYR A 118 -12.41 10.10 9.79
C TYR A 118 -13.02 11.37 9.17
N PRO A 119 -12.32 12.51 9.17
CA PRO A 119 -12.81 13.77 8.61
C PRO A 119 -12.93 13.78 7.07
N PHE A 120 -12.35 12.80 6.42
CA PHE A 120 -12.59 12.52 5.00
C PHE A 120 -13.64 11.42 4.94
N GLY A 121 -14.79 11.71 4.32
CA GLY A 121 -15.94 10.81 4.27
C GLY A 121 -15.58 9.36 3.93
N PRO A 122 -16.51 8.42 4.09
CA PRO A 122 -16.23 7.00 3.95
C PRO A 122 -15.68 6.75 2.56
N ILE A 123 -14.39 6.47 2.50
CA ILE A 123 -13.79 5.89 1.32
C ILE A 123 -14.31 4.45 1.34
N ASN A 124 -15.38 4.21 0.58
CA ASN A 124 -16.02 2.91 0.50
C ASN A 124 -14.97 1.84 0.21
N GLY A 125 -14.77 0.95 1.17
CA GLY A 125 -13.72 -0.06 1.19
C GLY A 125 -13.88 -1.20 0.20
N ALA A 126 -14.18 -0.92 -1.03
CA ALA A 126 -14.23 -1.95 -2.06
C ALA A 126 -14.00 -1.33 -3.43
N ASN A 127 -12.87 -0.93 -3.79
CA ASN A 127 -12.39 -0.56 -5.13
C ASN A 127 -11.57 0.72 -5.11
N HIS A 128 -10.41 0.70 -4.49
CA HIS A 128 -9.36 1.65 -4.85
C HIS A 128 -8.33 0.98 -5.75
N GLN A 129 -8.82 0.34 -6.80
CA GLN A 129 -8.08 0.23 -8.03
C GLN A 129 -8.20 1.60 -8.71
N LEU A 130 -7.18 2.43 -8.63
CA LEU A 130 -6.93 3.42 -9.66
C LEU A 130 -6.63 2.60 -10.92
N GLN A 131 -7.68 2.23 -11.65
CA GLN A 131 -7.52 1.65 -12.97
C GLN A 131 -7.04 2.77 -13.89
N CYS A 132 -5.91 2.53 -14.50
CA CYS A 132 -5.48 3.27 -15.68
C CYS A 132 -6.39 2.97 -16.85
#